data_56a6339803001e0b3d619f692c08cd77
#
_entry.id   56a6339803001e0b3d619f692c08cd77
#
_cell.length_a   1.000
_cell.length_b   1.000
_cell.length_c   1.000
_cell.angle_alpha   90.00
_cell.angle_beta   90.00
_cell.angle_gamma   90.00
#
_symmetry.space_group_name_H-M   'P 1'
#
loop_
_entity.id
_entity.type
_entity.pdbx_description
1 polymer ?
#
loop_
_entity_poly.entity_id
_entity_poly.type
_entity_poly.pdbx_seq_one_letter_code
_entity_poly.pdbx_strand_id
1 'polypeptide(L)'
;MRYKLEVRITAADVGKRVAIRWRPAELDGSKLMTDVLGILEEADDQFFKVRRGRDGQLVVIPRERALGGKVVPPAPPRRPRKDPASS
;
A
#
# COMPACT_ATOMS: atom_id res chain seq x y z
N MET A 1 13.74 22.62 -2.06
CA MET A 1 12.31 22.36 -1.98
C MET A 1 12.02 21.18 -1.10
N ARG A 2 11.06 21.32 -0.27
CA ARG A 2 10.76 20.28 0.65
C ARG A 2 9.76 19.31 0.12
N TYR A 3 10.08 18.09 0.27
CA TYR A 3 9.17 17.02 -0.08
C TYR A 3 8.31 16.73 1.12
N LYS A 4 7.01 16.85 0.94
CA LYS A 4 6.11 16.57 2.03
C LYS A 4 5.34 15.31 1.72
N LEU A 5 5.53 14.29 2.53
CA LEU A 5 4.75 13.08 2.39
C LEU A 5 3.37 13.30 2.98
N GLU A 6 2.38 12.87 2.25
CA GLU A 6 1.00 13.00 2.67
C GLU A 6 0.26 11.70 2.45
N VAL A 7 -0.64 11.38 3.37
CA VAL A 7 -1.53 10.25 3.18
C VAL A 7 -2.79 10.77 2.52
N ARG A 8 -2.98 10.40 1.26
CA ARG A 8 -4.13 10.86 0.48
C ARG A 8 -5.13 9.75 0.27
N ILE A 9 -5.37 8.99 1.31
CA ILE A 9 -6.25 7.85 1.26
C ILE A 9 -7.36 8.09 2.25
N THR A 10 -8.59 7.90 1.81
CA THR A 10 -9.77 8.07 2.65
C THR A 10 -10.62 6.82 2.60
N ALA A 11 -11.66 6.79 3.42
CA ALA A 11 -12.58 5.66 3.41
C ALA A 11 -13.27 5.49 2.06
N ALA A 12 -13.35 6.55 1.27
CA ALA A 12 -13.93 6.45 -0.07
C ALA A 12 -13.07 5.63 -1.01
N ASP A 13 -11.82 5.37 -0.63
CA ASP A 13 -10.91 4.62 -1.48
C ASP A 13 -10.91 3.12 -1.20
N VAL A 14 -11.77 2.66 -0.31
CA VAL A 14 -11.88 1.22 -0.05
C VAL A 14 -12.24 0.52 -1.34
N GLY A 15 -11.55 -0.58 -1.61
CA GLY A 15 -11.68 -1.31 -2.84
C GLY A 15 -10.70 -0.90 -3.92
N LYS A 16 -9.99 0.19 -3.72
CA LYS A 16 -9.00 0.66 -4.70
C LYS A 16 -7.61 0.17 -4.33
N ARG A 17 -6.76 0.15 -5.32
CA ARG A 17 -5.37 -0.21 -5.10
C ARG A 17 -4.63 0.99 -4.54
N VAL A 18 -3.90 0.77 -3.46
CA VAL A 18 -3.20 1.86 -2.76
C VAL A 18 -1.76 1.45 -2.51
N ALA A 19 -0.92 2.46 -2.38
CA ALA A 19 0.46 2.29 -1.94
C ALA A 19 0.64 3.15 -0.71
N ILE A 20 1.13 2.55 0.37
CA ILE A 20 1.32 3.26 1.63
C ILE A 20 2.74 3.03 2.10
N ARG A 21 3.44 4.11 2.40
CA ARG A 21 4.73 4.05 3.05
C ARG A 21 4.52 4.30 4.52
N TRP A 22 5.04 3.42 5.36
CA TRP A 22 4.80 3.53 6.79
C TRP A 22 5.98 2.97 7.55
N ARG A 23 6.00 3.28 8.82
CA ARG A 23 7.05 2.85 9.72
C ARG A 23 6.46 1.84 10.68
N PRO A 24 6.77 0.56 10.53
CA PRO A 24 6.28 -0.45 11.47
C PRO A 24 6.80 -0.17 12.87
N ALA A 25 6.16 -0.79 13.85
CA ALA A 25 6.58 -0.61 15.23
C ALA A 25 8.04 -0.99 15.36
N GLU A 26 8.78 -0.15 16.05
CA GLU A 26 10.18 -0.40 16.27
C GLU A 26 10.34 -1.27 17.49
N LEU A 27 11.01 -2.37 17.33
CA LEU A 27 11.31 -3.24 18.44
C LEU A 27 12.70 -2.99 18.98
N ASP A 28 13.54 -2.33 18.20
CA ASP A 28 14.94 -2.16 18.56
C ASP A 28 15.47 -0.77 18.23
N GLY A 29 14.57 0.18 18.10
CA GLY A 29 14.98 1.52 17.73
C GLY A 29 15.25 1.73 16.26
N SER A 30 14.96 0.74 15.46
CA SER A 30 15.13 0.84 14.02
C SER A 30 14.14 1.86 13.44
N LYS A 31 14.60 2.63 12.47
CA LYS A 31 13.77 3.61 11.79
C LYS A 31 13.42 3.15 10.39
N LEU A 32 13.29 1.86 10.22
CA LEU A 32 12.99 1.31 8.92
C LEU A 32 11.61 1.72 8.44
N MET A 33 11.54 2.05 7.19
CA MET A 33 10.28 2.32 6.53
C MET A 33 10.01 1.19 5.55
N THR A 34 8.76 0.92 5.32
CA THR A 34 8.39 -0.09 4.36
C THR A 34 7.19 0.39 3.57
N ASP A 35 7.05 -0.16 2.38
CA ASP A 35 5.93 0.16 1.51
C ASP A 35 5.03 -1.04 1.41
N VAL A 36 3.72 -0.80 1.40
CA VAL A 36 2.76 -1.84 1.13
C VAL A 36 1.94 -1.43 -0.09
N LEU A 37 1.69 -2.39 -0.95
CA LEU A 37 0.92 -2.18 -2.16
C LEU A 37 -0.17 -3.24 -2.20
N GLY A 38 -1.40 -2.83 -2.29
CA GLY A 38 -2.51 -3.76 -2.32
C GLY A 38 -3.84 -3.05 -2.35
N ILE A 39 -4.88 -3.80 -2.06
CA ILE A 39 -6.24 -3.27 -2.09
C ILE A 39 -6.61 -2.81 -0.69
N LEU A 40 -7.09 -1.60 -0.62
CA LEU A 40 -7.55 -1.05 0.66
C LEU A 40 -8.87 -1.71 1.02
N GLU A 41 -8.87 -2.41 2.14
CA GLU A 41 -10.09 -3.08 2.60
C GLU A 41 -10.85 -2.27 3.63
N GLU A 42 -10.12 -1.46 4.38
CA GLU A 42 -10.76 -0.66 5.42
C GLU A 42 -9.89 0.54 5.71
N ALA A 43 -10.52 1.66 5.99
CA ALA A 43 -9.81 2.87 6.39
C ALA A 43 -10.69 3.61 7.36
N ASP A 44 -10.18 3.84 8.57
CA ASP A 44 -10.90 4.60 9.56
C ASP A 44 -9.95 5.60 10.20
N ASP A 45 -10.35 6.16 11.32
CA ASP A 45 -9.56 7.19 11.98
C ASP A 45 -8.25 6.66 12.55
N GLN A 46 -8.14 5.37 12.72
CA GLN A 46 -7.03 4.78 13.44
C GLN A 46 -6.16 3.89 12.59
N PHE A 47 -6.72 3.23 11.59
CA PHE A 47 -6.00 2.23 10.84
C PHE A 47 -6.34 2.25 9.38
N PHE A 48 -5.39 1.80 8.58
CA PHE A 48 -5.64 1.36 7.21
C PHE A 48 -5.43 -0.14 7.16
N LYS A 49 -6.32 -0.85 6.51
CA LYS A 49 -6.17 -2.28 6.29
C LYS A 49 -6.02 -2.54 4.81
N VAL A 50 -4.88 -3.08 4.45
CA VAL A 50 -4.52 -3.28 3.05
C VAL A 50 -4.24 -4.74 2.82
N ARG A 51 -4.88 -5.31 1.82
CA ARG A 51 -4.63 -6.68 1.41
C ARG A 51 -3.54 -6.69 0.37
N ARG A 52 -2.36 -7.17 0.75
CA ARG A 52 -1.24 -7.17 -0.17
C ARG A 52 -1.49 -8.09 -1.34
N GLY A 53 -1.16 -7.58 -2.52
CA GLY A 53 -1.38 -8.37 -3.72
C GLY A 53 -0.38 -9.51 -3.88
N ARG A 54 0.81 -9.37 -3.31
CA ARG A 54 1.86 -10.35 -3.55
C ARG A 54 1.61 -11.67 -2.82
N ASP A 55 1.02 -11.63 -1.64
CA ASP A 55 0.84 -12.84 -0.84
C ASP A 55 -0.54 -12.92 -0.20
N GLY A 56 -1.40 -11.94 -0.45
CA GLY A 56 -2.75 -11.96 0.09
C GLY A 56 -2.85 -11.69 1.56
N GLN A 57 -1.78 -11.27 2.19
CA GLN A 57 -1.83 -11.00 3.62
C GLN A 57 -2.45 -9.64 3.91
N LEU A 58 -3.20 -9.58 4.99
CA LEU A 58 -3.79 -8.32 5.43
C LEU A 58 -2.77 -7.59 6.29
N VAL A 59 -2.46 -6.36 5.91
CA VAL A 59 -1.54 -5.51 6.66
C VAL A 59 -2.36 -4.42 7.33
N VAL A 60 -2.24 -4.32 8.64
CA VAL A 60 -2.93 -3.29 9.41
C VAL A 60 -1.92 -2.21 9.73
N ILE A 61 -2.19 -1.00 9.26
CA ILE A 61 -1.26 0.11 9.38
C ILE A 61 -1.88 1.15 10.28
N PRO A 62 -1.31 1.38 11.48
CA PRO A 62 -1.79 2.47 12.31
C PRO A 62 -1.62 3.79 11.57
N ARG A 63 -2.65 4.60 11.57
CA ARG A 63 -2.62 5.85 10.83
C ARG A 63 -1.48 6.74 11.28
N GLU A 64 -1.18 6.71 12.55
CA GLU A 64 -0.09 7.53 13.08
C GLU A 64 1.28 7.10 12.57
N ARG A 65 1.38 5.90 12.05
CA ARG A 65 2.65 5.41 11.51
C ARG A 65 2.71 5.50 9.99
N ALA A 66 1.65 5.91 9.36
CA ALA A 66 1.63 6.10 7.93
C ALA A 66 2.34 7.40 7.59
N LEU A 67 3.32 7.32 6.72
CA LEU A 67 4.12 8.48 6.33
C LEU A 67 3.61 9.08 5.04
N GLY A 68 3.12 8.26 4.13
CA GLY A 68 2.57 8.73 2.89
C GLY A 68 1.73 7.63 2.28
N GLY A 69 0.78 8.01 1.46
CA GLY A 69 -0.07 7.03 0.80
C GLY A 69 -0.87 7.66 -0.30
N LYS A 70 -1.14 6.88 -1.31
CA LYS A 70 -1.92 7.35 -2.45
C LYS A 70 -2.62 6.19 -3.12
N VAL A 71 -3.68 6.50 -3.82
CA VAL A 71 -4.33 5.55 -4.69
C VAL A 71 -3.49 5.42 -5.95
N VAL A 72 -3.23 4.20 -6.37
CA VAL A 72 -2.46 3.95 -7.57
C VAL A 72 -3.36 3.28 -8.59
N PRO A 73 -3.03 3.40 -9.88
CA PRO A 73 -3.84 2.76 -10.89
C PRO A 73 -3.86 1.25 -10.69
N PRO A 74 -4.93 0.58 -11.06
CA PRO A 74 -4.92 -0.86 -11.04
C PRO A 74 -3.80 -1.39 -11.90
N ALA A 75 -3.27 -2.54 -11.50
CA ALA A 75 -2.22 -3.17 -12.29
C ALA A 75 -2.76 -3.40 -13.70
N PRO A 76 -1.95 -3.10 -14.71
CA PRO A 76 -2.40 -3.38 -16.07
C PRO A 76 -2.70 -4.85 -16.21
N PRO A 77 -3.69 -5.20 -17.03
CA PRO A 77 -3.98 -6.61 -17.24
C PRO A 77 -2.71 -7.28 -17.70
N ARG A 78 -2.40 -8.36 -17.04
CA ARG A 78 -1.21 -9.10 -17.38
C ARG A 78 -1.39 -9.62 -18.79
N ARG A 79 -0.59 -9.11 -19.68
CA ARG A 79 -0.58 -9.66 -21.01
C ARG A 79 -0.22 -11.12 -20.90
N PRO A 80 -0.95 -11.99 -21.59
CA PRO A 80 -0.48 -13.33 -21.68
C PRO A 80 0.96 -13.23 -22.16
N ARG A 81 1.85 -13.77 -21.38
CA ARG A 81 3.21 -13.71 -21.72
C ARG A 81 3.37 -14.37 -23.07
N LYS A 82 3.87 -13.60 -23.99
CA LYS A 82 4.17 -14.18 -25.25
C LYS A 82 5.34 -15.08 -25.04
N ASP A 83 5.04 -16.31 -24.97
CA ASP A 83 6.06 -17.30 -24.85
C ASP A 83 6.91 -17.22 -26.10
N PRO A 84 8.22 -17.13 -25.97
CA PRO A 84 9.06 -17.12 -27.16
C PRO A 84 8.82 -18.30 -28.07
N ALA A 85 8.44 -19.41 -27.48
CA ALA A 85 8.15 -20.58 -28.30
C ALA A 85 6.82 -20.46 -28.99
N SER A 86 5.93 -19.62 -28.50
CA SER A 86 4.63 -19.47 -29.09
C SER A 86 4.47 -18.13 -29.77
N SER A 87 5.47 -17.36 -29.74
CA SER A 87 5.42 -16.07 -30.39
C SER A 87 5.70 -16.21 -31.85
#